data_f8cbf037ab94c43bb21beb0144257d34
#
_entry.id   f8cbf037ab94c43bb21beb0144257d34
#
_cell.length_a   1.000
_cell.length_b   1.000
_cell.length_c   1.000
_cell.angle_alpha   90.00
_cell.angle_beta   90.00
_cell.angle_gamma   90.00
#
_symmetry.space_group_name_H-M   'P 1'
#
loop_
_entity.id
_entity.type
_entity.pdbx_description
1 polymer ?
#
loop_
_entity_poly.entity_id
_entity_poly.type
_entity_poly.pdbx_seq_one_letter_code
_entity_poly.pdbx_strand_id
1 'polypeptide(L)'
;MSQIKNEVETILRGLIGKRMQAMKEGEPTKDDLLLGILLESNMRDTDGNGQSSLGMTIEDVMEECKLFYFAGMETTSVLLTWTMILLSMHPEWQDRAREEVIGLSGKNRPEYDGLSRLKIVTMILHEVLRLYPPAIAFSRKTYKEMVIGDATYPAGVILELPVLFIHHDPEIWGSDAHEFRPERFAEGMAMASRGRLAFFPFGWGPRICIGQNFALLEAKMALSMILQSFEFELAPAYTHAPHTLIMLRPMHGAQIKLRAI
;
A
#
# COMPACT_ATOMS: atom_id res chain seq x y z
N MET A 1 0.97 -7.24 26.85
CA MET A 1 -0.06 -7.07 25.78
C MET A 1 -1.28 -6.29 26.24
N SER A 2 -1.86 -6.51 27.42
CA SER A 2 -3.05 -5.75 27.91
C SER A 2 -2.81 -4.25 28.07
N GLN A 3 -1.63 -3.83 28.52
CA GLN A 3 -1.31 -2.41 28.73
C GLN A 3 -1.29 -1.62 27.41
N ILE A 4 -0.60 -2.12 26.37
CA ILE A 4 -0.56 -1.49 25.05
C ILE A 4 -1.96 -1.41 24.42
N LYS A 5 -2.75 -2.48 24.54
CA LYS A 5 -4.14 -2.49 24.07
C LYS A 5 -4.95 -1.37 24.72
N ASN A 6 -4.89 -1.25 26.03
CA ASN A 6 -5.63 -0.22 26.77
C ASN A 6 -5.17 1.19 26.41
N GLU A 7 -3.89 1.38 26.17
CA GLU A 7 -3.32 2.66 25.76
C GLU A 7 -3.81 3.08 24.38
N VAL A 8 -3.76 2.17 23.40
CA VAL A 8 -4.30 2.39 22.05
C VAL A 8 -5.80 2.69 22.08
N GLU A 9 -6.58 1.93 22.85
CA GLU A 9 -8.02 2.19 23.00
C GLU A 9 -8.31 3.55 23.64
N THR A 10 -7.53 3.97 24.62
CA THR A 10 -7.65 5.28 25.26
C THR A 10 -7.38 6.42 24.25
N ILE A 11 -6.32 6.28 23.44
CA ILE A 11 -5.97 7.25 22.41
C ILE A 11 -7.09 7.34 21.36
N LEU A 12 -7.57 6.20 20.86
CA LEU A 12 -8.61 6.16 19.84
C LEU A 12 -9.93 6.75 20.35
N ARG A 13 -10.35 6.41 21.56
CA ARG A 13 -11.55 7.02 22.19
C ARG A 13 -11.41 8.54 22.30
N GLY A 14 -10.22 9.03 22.66
CA GLY A 14 -9.95 10.46 22.71
C GLY A 14 -10.06 11.15 21.35
N LEU A 15 -9.52 10.53 20.30
CA LEU A 15 -9.59 11.05 18.92
C LEU A 15 -11.03 11.05 18.38
N ILE A 16 -11.74 9.93 18.55
CA ILE A 16 -13.14 9.78 18.16
C ILE A 16 -14.02 10.81 18.89
N GLY A 17 -13.83 10.93 20.23
CA GLY A 17 -14.59 11.90 21.03
C GLY A 17 -14.39 13.35 20.58
N LYS A 18 -13.16 13.76 20.31
CA LYS A 18 -12.85 15.10 19.75
C LYS A 18 -13.52 15.32 18.41
N ARG A 19 -13.49 14.32 17.51
CA ARG A 19 -14.11 14.44 16.18
C ARG A 19 -15.63 14.53 16.29
N MET A 20 -16.26 13.70 17.12
CA MET A 20 -17.70 13.76 17.37
C MET A 20 -18.14 15.11 17.95
N GLN A 21 -17.33 15.70 18.82
CA GLN A 21 -17.60 17.03 19.38
C GLN A 21 -17.54 18.11 18.29
N ALA A 22 -16.50 18.12 17.47
CA ALA A 22 -16.34 19.05 16.35
C ALA A 22 -17.51 18.93 15.35
N MET A 23 -17.97 17.71 15.05
CA MET A 23 -19.14 17.49 14.17
C MET A 23 -20.43 18.06 14.77
N LYS A 24 -20.64 17.96 16.11
CA LYS A 24 -21.80 18.53 16.80
C LYS A 24 -21.77 20.06 16.81
N GLU A 25 -20.61 20.67 16.86
CA GLU A 25 -20.42 22.13 16.85
C GLU A 25 -20.54 22.74 15.45
N GLY A 26 -20.83 21.89 14.43
CA GLY A 26 -21.05 22.34 13.06
C GLY A 26 -19.76 22.77 12.36
N GLU A 27 -18.59 22.36 12.87
CA GLU A 27 -17.37 22.51 12.11
C GLU A 27 -17.51 21.73 10.80
N PRO A 28 -17.32 22.42 9.64
CA PRO A 28 -17.46 21.75 8.37
C PRO A 28 -16.49 20.54 8.37
N THR A 29 -17.00 19.38 7.96
CA THR A 29 -16.22 18.19 7.65
C THR A 29 -15.33 18.49 6.43
N LYS A 30 -14.50 19.57 6.54
CA LYS A 30 -13.62 20.03 5.46
C LYS A 30 -12.54 19.01 5.10
N ASP A 31 -12.34 18.05 5.98
CA ASP A 31 -11.42 16.97 5.74
C ASP A 31 -12.25 15.70 5.59
N ASP A 32 -12.32 15.17 4.38
CA ASP A 32 -12.86 13.83 4.04
C ASP A 32 -12.00 12.72 4.67
N LEU A 33 -11.72 12.85 5.96
CA LEU A 33 -10.96 11.84 6.71
C LEU A 33 -11.85 10.63 6.92
N LEU A 34 -11.27 9.44 6.73
CA LEU A 34 -11.96 8.16 6.91
C LEU A 34 -12.76 8.09 8.21
N LEU A 35 -12.20 8.56 9.32
CA LEU A 35 -12.87 8.61 10.61
C LEU A 35 -14.16 9.49 10.56
N GLY A 36 -14.11 10.62 9.87
CA GLY A 36 -15.27 11.48 9.67
C GLY A 36 -16.37 10.76 8.88
N ILE A 37 -16.02 10.08 7.80
CA ILE A 37 -16.93 9.32 6.95
C ILE A 37 -17.59 8.17 7.75
N LEU A 38 -16.82 7.42 8.53
CA LEU A 38 -17.33 6.34 9.39
C LEU A 38 -18.31 6.85 10.42
N LEU A 39 -18.01 7.98 11.09
CA LEU A 39 -18.87 8.58 12.08
C LEU A 39 -20.14 9.21 11.46
N GLU A 40 -20.01 9.87 10.30
CA GLU A 40 -21.14 10.46 9.58
C GLU A 40 -22.11 9.39 9.07
N SER A 41 -21.60 8.30 8.52
CA SER A 41 -22.40 7.15 8.13
C SER A 41 -23.21 6.60 9.31
N ASN A 42 -22.59 6.51 10.48
CA ASN A 42 -23.23 6.05 11.69
C ASN A 42 -24.34 7.01 12.18
N MET A 43 -24.17 8.32 12.00
CA MET A 43 -25.16 9.33 12.40
C MET A 43 -26.38 9.40 11.46
N ARG A 44 -26.22 9.06 10.18
CA ARG A 44 -27.31 9.06 9.19
C ARG A 44 -28.26 7.88 9.35
N ASP A 45 -27.79 6.76 9.90
CA ASP A 45 -28.57 5.55 10.12
C ASP A 45 -29.41 5.59 11.42
N THR A 46 -29.35 6.67 12.19
CA THR A 46 -30.26 6.93 13.30
C THR A 46 -31.53 7.58 12.76
N ASP A 47 -32.47 6.76 12.28
CA ASP A 47 -33.81 7.20 11.97
C ASP A 47 -34.48 7.86 13.18
N GLY A 48 -35.34 8.85 12.94
CA GLY A 48 -36.00 9.70 13.96
C GLY A 48 -36.79 8.98 15.07
N ASN A 49 -36.73 7.65 15.14
CA ASN A 49 -37.35 6.81 16.18
C ASN A 49 -36.35 6.24 17.22
N GLY A 50 -35.07 6.65 17.17
CA GLY A 50 -34.07 6.25 18.17
C GLY A 50 -33.68 4.78 18.21
N GLN A 51 -34.12 3.97 17.26
CA GLN A 51 -33.64 2.59 17.09
C GLN A 51 -32.60 2.56 15.96
N SER A 52 -31.33 2.55 16.36
CA SER A 52 -30.19 2.23 15.50
C SER A 52 -30.30 0.76 15.06
N SER A 53 -30.80 0.51 13.87
CA SER A 53 -30.94 -0.88 13.38
C SER A 53 -29.71 -1.41 12.62
N LEU A 54 -28.74 -0.55 12.24
CA LEU A 54 -27.59 -0.95 11.41
C LEU A 54 -26.32 -0.12 11.65
N GLY A 55 -26.28 0.81 12.61
CA GLY A 55 -25.11 1.67 12.85
C GLY A 55 -23.95 0.91 13.55
N MET A 56 -22.71 1.28 13.22
CA MET A 56 -21.51 0.80 13.91
C MET A 56 -21.47 1.36 15.34
N THR A 57 -21.06 0.53 16.30
CA THR A 57 -20.74 1.01 17.66
C THR A 57 -19.43 1.80 17.66
N ILE A 58 -19.15 2.55 18.72
CA ILE A 58 -17.83 3.22 18.89
C ILE A 58 -16.70 2.18 18.90
N GLU A 59 -16.96 1.02 19.48
CA GLU A 59 -16.06 -0.13 19.50
C GLU A 59 -15.77 -0.61 18.06
N ASP A 60 -16.78 -0.75 17.22
CA ASP A 60 -16.61 -1.14 15.81
C ASP A 60 -15.78 -0.10 15.05
N VAL A 61 -16.07 1.19 15.24
CA VAL A 61 -15.27 2.28 14.64
C VAL A 61 -13.80 2.21 15.08
N MET A 62 -13.54 1.90 16.36
CA MET A 62 -12.17 1.72 16.85
C MET A 62 -11.46 0.52 16.19
N GLU A 63 -12.14 -0.60 16.03
CA GLU A 63 -11.56 -1.78 15.36
C GLU A 63 -11.26 -1.49 13.89
N GLU A 64 -12.16 -0.78 13.18
CA GLU A 64 -11.90 -0.32 11.82
C GLU A 64 -10.70 0.63 11.75
N CYS A 65 -10.58 1.60 12.66
CA CYS A 65 -9.41 2.48 12.73
C CYS A 65 -8.11 1.71 12.93
N LYS A 66 -8.09 0.69 13.80
CA LYS A 66 -6.92 -0.16 14.01
C LYS A 66 -6.57 -0.94 12.74
N LEU A 67 -7.58 -1.49 12.07
CA LEU A 67 -7.40 -2.23 10.82
C LEU A 67 -6.79 -1.34 9.72
N PHE A 68 -7.36 -0.16 9.49
CA PHE A 68 -6.87 0.77 8.48
C PHE A 68 -5.47 1.28 8.78
N TYR A 69 -5.18 1.59 10.05
CA TYR A 69 -3.84 1.98 10.48
C TYR A 69 -2.82 0.87 10.20
N PHE A 70 -3.11 -0.36 10.62
CA PHE A 70 -2.23 -1.50 10.38
C PHE A 70 -2.03 -1.75 8.88
N ALA A 71 -3.12 -1.82 8.13
CA ALA A 71 -3.07 -2.14 6.70
C ALA A 71 -2.30 -1.08 5.91
N GLY A 72 -2.52 0.21 6.18
CA GLY A 72 -1.86 1.32 5.48
C GLY A 72 -0.38 1.46 5.85
N MET A 73 -0.06 1.49 7.13
CA MET A 73 1.30 1.69 7.62
C MET A 73 2.22 0.53 7.24
N GLU A 74 1.79 -0.68 7.50
CA GLU A 74 2.62 -1.86 7.36
C GLU A 74 2.99 -2.15 5.90
N THR A 75 2.01 -2.11 4.99
CA THR A 75 2.23 -2.42 3.57
C THR A 75 3.04 -1.34 2.86
N THR A 76 2.75 -0.06 3.11
CA THR A 76 3.46 1.05 2.48
C THR A 76 4.90 1.16 3.00
N SER A 77 5.14 0.89 4.28
CA SER A 77 6.52 0.87 4.83
C SER A 77 7.37 -0.23 4.20
N VAL A 78 6.78 -1.41 3.93
CA VAL A 78 7.46 -2.51 3.22
C VAL A 78 7.78 -2.11 1.78
N LEU A 79 6.83 -1.50 1.06
CA LEU A 79 7.05 -1.00 -0.30
C LEU A 79 8.21 0.00 -0.33
N LEU A 80 8.22 0.99 0.56
CA LEU A 80 9.29 1.99 0.65
C LEU A 80 10.64 1.35 1.00
N THR A 81 10.65 0.39 1.92
CA THR A 81 11.87 -0.34 2.30
C THR A 81 12.50 -1.04 1.10
N TRP A 82 11.72 -1.81 0.34
CA TRP A 82 12.21 -2.47 -0.87
C TRP A 82 12.60 -1.49 -1.96
N THR A 83 11.88 -0.38 -2.09
CA THR A 83 12.21 0.69 -3.04
C THR A 83 13.59 1.28 -2.73
N MET A 84 13.89 1.59 -1.49
CA MET A 84 15.19 2.11 -1.09
C MET A 84 16.31 1.09 -1.27
N ILE A 85 16.06 -0.19 -0.97
CA ILE A 85 17.02 -1.28 -1.22
C ILE A 85 17.35 -1.36 -2.72
N LEU A 86 16.33 -1.45 -3.57
CA LEU A 86 16.53 -1.60 -5.01
C LEU A 86 17.18 -0.37 -5.65
N LEU A 87 16.79 0.84 -5.24
CA LEU A 87 17.45 2.06 -5.70
C LEU A 87 18.89 2.20 -5.19
N SER A 88 19.25 1.58 -4.06
CA SER A 88 20.63 1.48 -3.61
C SER A 88 21.45 0.47 -4.41
N MET A 89 20.79 -0.57 -4.94
CA MET A 89 21.44 -1.57 -5.82
C MET A 89 21.55 -1.08 -7.28
N HIS A 90 20.72 -0.11 -7.66
CA HIS A 90 20.58 0.44 -9.00
C HIS A 90 20.67 1.99 -8.96
N PRO A 91 21.88 2.54 -8.73
CA PRO A 91 22.05 3.99 -8.53
C PRO A 91 21.62 4.82 -9.74
N GLU A 92 21.71 4.28 -10.96
CA GLU A 92 21.22 4.92 -12.18
C GLU A 92 19.72 5.23 -12.13
N TRP A 93 18.94 4.38 -11.48
CA TRP A 93 17.51 4.60 -11.29
C TRP A 93 17.23 5.58 -10.15
N GLN A 94 18.08 5.60 -9.13
CA GLN A 94 17.99 6.60 -8.07
C GLN A 94 18.24 8.00 -8.63
N ASP A 95 19.24 8.17 -9.50
CA ASP A 95 19.58 9.44 -10.12
C ASP A 95 18.48 9.92 -11.07
N ARG A 96 17.96 9.05 -11.95
CA ARG A 96 16.84 9.37 -12.84
C ARG A 96 15.59 9.79 -12.06
N ALA A 97 15.27 9.08 -10.98
CA ALA A 97 14.13 9.44 -10.12
C ALA A 97 14.34 10.79 -9.43
N ARG A 98 15.56 11.07 -8.96
CA ARG A 98 15.93 12.36 -8.37
C ARG A 98 15.79 13.50 -9.36
N GLU A 99 16.31 13.33 -10.57
CA GLU A 99 16.18 14.31 -11.65
C GLU A 99 14.72 14.62 -11.96
N GLU A 100 13.86 13.61 -12.06
CA GLU A 100 12.42 13.79 -12.28
C GLU A 100 11.78 14.59 -11.14
N VAL A 101 12.06 14.22 -9.88
CA VAL A 101 11.48 14.88 -8.69
C VAL A 101 11.93 16.32 -8.59
N ILE A 102 13.23 16.59 -8.76
CA ILE A 102 13.79 17.95 -8.72
C ILE A 102 13.27 18.77 -9.91
N GLY A 103 13.14 18.18 -11.09
CA GLY A 103 12.59 18.86 -12.26
C GLY A 103 11.13 19.30 -12.10
N LEU A 104 10.33 18.57 -11.32
CA LEU A 104 8.92 18.88 -11.08
C LEU A 104 8.67 19.78 -9.87
N SER A 105 9.43 19.62 -8.79
CA SER A 105 9.14 20.26 -7.50
C SER A 105 10.29 21.15 -6.98
N GLY A 106 11.46 21.08 -7.62
CA GLY A 106 12.66 21.76 -7.12
C GLY A 106 13.02 21.28 -5.70
N LYS A 107 13.23 22.22 -4.80
CA LYS A 107 13.42 21.98 -3.35
C LYS A 107 12.12 22.15 -2.54
N ASN A 108 11.02 22.48 -3.19
CA ASN A 108 9.74 22.62 -2.50
C ASN A 108 9.13 21.25 -2.20
N ARG A 109 8.28 21.22 -1.17
CA ARG A 109 7.49 20.02 -0.88
C ARG A 109 6.66 19.64 -2.11
N PRO A 110 6.71 18.39 -2.59
CA PRO A 110 5.90 17.97 -3.72
C PRO A 110 4.40 18.16 -3.44
N GLU A 111 3.68 18.72 -4.39
CA GLU A 111 2.22 18.86 -4.33
C GLU A 111 1.54 17.74 -5.11
N TYR A 112 0.25 17.55 -4.89
CA TYR A 112 -0.55 16.47 -5.50
C TYR A 112 -0.39 16.43 -7.03
N ASP A 113 -0.49 17.60 -7.69
CA ASP A 113 -0.37 17.69 -9.16
C ASP A 113 1.03 17.29 -9.65
N GLY A 114 2.08 17.62 -8.89
CA GLY A 114 3.46 17.20 -9.16
C GLY A 114 3.58 15.68 -9.05
N LEU A 115 3.07 15.09 -7.95
CA LEU A 115 3.12 13.64 -7.70
C LEU A 115 2.37 12.83 -8.76
N SER A 116 1.26 13.36 -9.30
CA SER A 116 0.49 12.70 -10.35
C SER A 116 1.28 12.56 -11.67
N ARG A 117 2.23 13.47 -11.92
CA ARG A 117 3.06 13.53 -13.14
C ARG A 117 4.36 12.74 -13.06
N LEU A 118 4.72 12.20 -11.89
CA LEU A 118 5.91 11.38 -11.71
C LEU A 118 5.79 10.06 -12.46
N LYS A 119 6.49 9.93 -13.57
CA LYS A 119 6.50 8.73 -14.43
C LYS A 119 7.57 7.74 -13.99
N ILE A 120 8.82 8.21 -13.82
CA ILE A 120 9.96 7.37 -13.44
C ILE A 120 9.74 6.77 -12.06
N VAL A 121 9.35 7.59 -11.08
CA VAL A 121 8.99 7.12 -9.73
C VAL A 121 7.85 6.10 -9.79
N THR A 122 6.84 6.31 -10.65
CA THR A 122 5.73 5.36 -10.82
C THR A 122 6.21 4.01 -11.39
N MET A 123 7.07 4.02 -12.39
CA MET A 123 7.66 2.80 -12.96
C MET A 123 8.47 2.03 -11.91
N ILE A 124 9.27 2.74 -11.12
CA ILE A 124 10.05 2.15 -10.02
C ILE A 124 9.12 1.47 -9.01
N LEU A 125 8.11 2.18 -8.51
CA LEU A 125 7.18 1.63 -7.51
C LEU A 125 6.41 0.40 -8.04
N HIS A 126 6.01 0.42 -9.31
CA HIS A 126 5.36 -0.74 -9.93
C HIS A 126 6.31 -1.94 -10.05
N GLU A 127 7.57 -1.73 -10.45
CA GLU A 127 8.54 -2.82 -10.55
C GLU A 127 8.92 -3.37 -9.17
N VAL A 128 9.02 -2.51 -8.14
CA VAL A 128 9.18 -2.96 -6.76
C VAL A 128 7.99 -3.80 -6.30
N LEU A 129 6.76 -3.37 -6.58
CA LEU A 129 5.54 -4.13 -6.27
C LEU A 129 5.45 -5.45 -7.04
N ARG A 130 6.06 -5.56 -8.22
CA ARG A 130 6.16 -6.80 -8.96
C ARG A 130 7.15 -7.77 -8.30
N LEU A 131 8.37 -7.29 -8.01
CA LEU A 131 9.44 -8.12 -7.45
C LEU A 131 9.25 -8.45 -5.97
N TYR A 132 8.77 -7.47 -5.20
CA TYR A 132 8.63 -7.57 -3.73
C TYR A 132 7.26 -7.07 -3.26
N PRO A 133 6.15 -7.70 -3.72
CA PRO A 133 4.82 -7.30 -3.27
C PRO A 133 4.70 -7.52 -1.75
N PRO A 134 4.19 -6.55 -0.99
CA PRO A 134 3.97 -6.74 0.45
C PRO A 134 3.14 -7.99 0.76
N ALA A 135 2.05 -8.21 0.01
CA ALA A 135 1.22 -9.41 0.08
C ALA A 135 1.62 -10.39 -1.03
N ILE A 136 2.19 -11.54 -0.67
CA ILE A 136 2.69 -12.54 -1.64
C ILE A 136 1.63 -13.48 -2.18
N ALA A 137 0.47 -13.55 -1.55
CA ALA A 137 -0.65 -14.39 -1.96
C ALA A 137 -1.98 -13.81 -1.47
N PHE A 138 -3.05 -14.17 -2.13
CA PHE A 138 -4.43 -13.87 -1.71
C PHE A 138 -5.23 -15.16 -1.60
N SER A 139 -5.94 -15.34 -0.48
CA SER A 139 -6.86 -16.46 -0.27
C SER A 139 -8.29 -16.08 -0.66
N ARG A 140 -8.99 -17.01 -1.29
CA ARG A 140 -10.42 -16.91 -1.60
C ARG A 140 -11.12 -18.19 -1.19
N LYS A 141 -12.27 -18.07 -0.55
CA LYS A 141 -13.08 -19.22 -0.15
C LYS A 141 -14.32 -19.30 -1.03
N THR A 142 -14.59 -20.46 -1.60
CA THR A 142 -15.82 -20.70 -2.35
C THR A 142 -17.01 -20.69 -1.39
N TYR A 143 -18.05 -19.92 -1.68
CA TYR A 143 -19.26 -19.84 -0.85
C TYR A 143 -20.37 -20.81 -1.33
N LYS A 144 -20.23 -21.34 -2.53
CA LYS A 144 -21.07 -22.37 -3.17
C LYS A 144 -20.21 -23.20 -4.09
N GLU A 145 -20.76 -24.25 -4.67
CA GLU A 145 -20.11 -24.98 -5.76
C GLU A 145 -19.85 -24.03 -6.95
N MET A 146 -18.62 -24.03 -7.45
CA MET A 146 -18.15 -23.16 -8.52
C MET A 146 -17.30 -23.91 -9.52
N VAL A 147 -17.50 -23.61 -10.81
CA VAL A 147 -16.61 -24.07 -11.88
C VAL A 147 -15.57 -23.00 -12.15
N ILE A 148 -14.29 -23.33 -12.06
CA ILE A 148 -13.16 -22.43 -12.33
C ILE A 148 -12.21 -23.16 -13.29
N GLY A 149 -12.08 -22.65 -14.52
CA GLY A 149 -11.42 -23.40 -15.59
C GLY A 149 -12.15 -24.70 -15.88
N ASP A 150 -11.41 -25.80 -15.87
CA ASP A 150 -11.93 -27.15 -16.15
C ASP A 150 -12.30 -27.94 -14.88
N ALA A 151 -12.21 -27.32 -13.70
CA ALA A 151 -12.43 -27.96 -12.42
C ALA A 151 -13.64 -27.42 -11.68
N THR A 152 -14.38 -28.33 -11.02
CA THR A 152 -15.51 -28.01 -10.14
C THR A 152 -15.06 -28.05 -8.68
N TYR A 153 -15.27 -26.96 -7.97
CA TYR A 153 -14.90 -26.81 -6.57
C TYR A 153 -16.15 -26.74 -5.69
N PRO A 154 -16.30 -27.60 -4.68
CA PRO A 154 -17.43 -27.52 -3.76
C PRO A 154 -17.34 -26.25 -2.89
N ALA A 155 -18.43 -25.93 -2.18
CA ALA A 155 -18.44 -24.87 -1.21
C ALA A 155 -17.42 -25.13 -0.08
N GLY A 156 -16.76 -24.05 0.39
CA GLY A 156 -15.81 -24.10 1.51
C GLY A 156 -14.36 -24.35 1.14
N VAL A 157 -14.04 -24.59 -0.14
CA VAL A 157 -12.64 -24.73 -0.61
C VAL A 157 -11.93 -23.40 -0.53
N ILE A 158 -10.70 -23.42 0.01
CA ILE A 158 -9.80 -22.26 0.01
C ILE A 158 -8.89 -22.34 -1.22
N LEU A 159 -8.93 -21.31 -2.04
CA LEU A 159 -8.08 -21.12 -3.21
C LEU A 159 -7.01 -20.11 -2.88
N GLU A 160 -5.75 -20.49 -3.07
CA GLU A 160 -4.61 -19.58 -2.91
C GLU A 160 -4.18 -19.04 -4.28
N LEU A 161 -4.08 -17.72 -4.37
CA LEU A 161 -3.63 -16.97 -5.55
C LEU A 161 -2.19 -16.52 -5.28
N PRO A 162 -1.16 -17.21 -5.80
CA PRO A 162 0.24 -16.97 -5.46
C PRO A 162 0.78 -15.76 -6.24
N VAL A 163 0.51 -14.55 -5.77
CA VAL A 163 0.87 -13.29 -6.43
C VAL A 163 2.36 -13.23 -6.78
N LEU A 164 3.22 -13.56 -5.82
CA LEU A 164 4.67 -13.50 -6.01
C LEU A 164 5.13 -14.42 -7.15
N PHE A 165 4.61 -15.66 -7.23
CA PHE A 165 4.97 -16.59 -8.30
C PHE A 165 4.51 -16.07 -9.66
N ILE A 166 3.29 -15.54 -9.76
CA ILE A 166 2.73 -14.98 -11.00
C ILE A 166 3.54 -13.75 -11.44
N HIS A 167 3.96 -12.92 -10.48
CA HIS A 167 4.77 -11.74 -10.77
C HIS A 167 6.22 -12.07 -11.18
N HIS A 168 6.69 -13.28 -10.90
CA HIS A 168 8.03 -13.75 -11.25
C HIS A 168 8.06 -14.79 -12.37
N ASP A 169 6.91 -15.12 -12.96
CA ASP A 169 6.79 -16.16 -13.98
C ASP A 169 7.47 -15.73 -15.30
N PRO A 170 8.54 -16.43 -15.75
CA PRO A 170 9.21 -16.09 -17.00
C PRO A 170 8.35 -16.23 -18.25
N GLU A 171 7.31 -17.08 -18.23
CA GLU A 171 6.37 -17.23 -19.36
C GLU A 171 5.52 -15.95 -19.55
N ILE A 172 5.32 -15.19 -18.49
CA ILE A 172 4.56 -13.94 -18.50
C ILE A 172 5.51 -12.76 -18.71
N TRP A 173 6.57 -12.68 -17.91
CA TRP A 173 7.42 -11.50 -17.80
C TRP A 173 8.68 -11.56 -18.63
N GLY A 174 9.05 -12.74 -19.20
CA GLY A 174 10.26 -12.95 -19.97
C GLY A 174 11.41 -13.54 -19.15
N SER A 175 12.51 -13.88 -19.83
CA SER A 175 13.69 -14.48 -19.21
C SER A 175 14.35 -13.61 -18.12
N ASP A 176 14.09 -12.30 -18.16
CA ASP A 176 14.52 -11.28 -17.22
C ASP A 176 13.49 -10.98 -16.11
N ALA A 177 12.56 -11.92 -15.84
CA ALA A 177 11.49 -11.78 -14.85
C ALA A 177 11.99 -11.47 -13.43
N HIS A 178 13.22 -11.86 -13.08
CA HIS A 178 13.83 -11.62 -11.79
C HIS A 178 14.70 -10.35 -11.73
N GLU A 179 14.88 -9.67 -12.85
CA GLU A 179 15.66 -8.43 -12.91
C GLU A 179 14.81 -7.22 -12.57
N PHE A 180 15.44 -6.23 -11.91
CA PHE A 180 14.82 -4.94 -11.65
C PHE A 180 14.88 -4.07 -12.90
N ARG A 181 13.76 -3.97 -13.61
CA ARG A 181 13.63 -3.24 -14.87
C ARG A 181 12.37 -2.38 -14.90
N PRO A 182 12.39 -1.20 -14.29
CA PRO A 182 11.24 -0.28 -14.25
C PRO A 182 10.69 0.08 -15.63
N GLU A 183 11.52 0.03 -16.69
CA GLU A 183 11.08 0.28 -18.08
C GLU A 183 9.95 -0.64 -18.55
N ARG A 184 9.74 -1.80 -17.91
CA ARG A 184 8.60 -2.67 -18.21
C ARG A 184 7.27 -1.92 -18.13
N PHE A 185 7.20 -0.93 -17.24
CA PHE A 185 6.00 -0.13 -16.99
C PHE A 185 5.95 1.19 -17.77
N ALA A 186 6.86 1.43 -18.71
CA ALA A 186 6.90 2.67 -19.49
C ALA A 186 5.61 2.91 -20.29
N GLU A 187 5.04 1.84 -20.87
CA GLU A 187 3.79 1.86 -21.64
C GLU A 187 2.55 1.46 -20.79
N GLY A 188 2.69 1.48 -19.47
CA GLY A 188 1.63 1.17 -18.51
C GLY A 188 1.54 -0.31 -18.12
N MET A 189 0.72 -0.56 -17.10
CA MET A 189 0.60 -1.88 -16.44
C MET A 189 0.15 -3.01 -17.39
N ALA A 190 -0.78 -2.72 -18.31
CA ALA A 190 -1.29 -3.72 -19.25
C ALA A 190 -0.20 -4.20 -20.23
N MET A 191 0.62 -3.29 -20.72
CA MET A 191 1.70 -3.61 -21.65
C MET A 191 2.85 -4.32 -20.93
N ALA A 192 3.12 -4.00 -19.66
CA ALA A 192 4.15 -4.63 -18.87
C ALA A 192 3.97 -6.15 -18.77
N SER A 193 2.74 -6.63 -18.64
CA SER A 193 2.38 -8.06 -18.58
C SER A 193 1.92 -8.64 -19.94
N ARG A 194 2.31 -8.00 -21.05
CA ARG A 194 1.99 -8.42 -22.44
C ARG A 194 0.48 -8.61 -22.66
N GLY A 195 -0.33 -7.70 -22.11
CA GLY A 195 -1.78 -7.73 -22.20
C GLY A 195 -2.48 -8.79 -21.33
N ARG A 196 -1.73 -9.54 -20.49
CA ARG A 196 -2.29 -10.50 -19.56
C ARG A 196 -2.65 -9.82 -18.23
N LEU A 197 -3.68 -10.30 -17.55
CA LEU A 197 -3.99 -9.87 -16.19
C LEU A 197 -3.05 -10.60 -15.21
N ALA A 198 -1.82 -10.14 -15.10
CA ALA A 198 -0.77 -10.78 -14.32
C ALA A 198 -0.03 -9.81 -13.37
N PHE A 199 -0.44 -8.54 -13.32
CA PHE A 199 0.07 -7.56 -12.37
C PHE A 199 -1.06 -7.07 -11.47
N PHE A 200 -1.13 -7.58 -10.25
CA PHE A 200 -2.19 -7.26 -9.30
C PHE A 200 -1.70 -7.23 -7.84
N PRO A 201 -0.70 -6.40 -7.53
CA PRO A 201 -0.13 -6.31 -6.16
C PRO A 201 -1.14 -5.80 -5.13
N PHE A 202 -2.20 -5.15 -5.58
CA PHE A 202 -3.32 -4.66 -4.77
C PHE A 202 -4.56 -5.57 -4.85
N GLY A 203 -4.43 -6.77 -5.41
CA GLY A 203 -5.55 -7.65 -5.71
C GLY A 203 -6.31 -7.23 -6.96
N TRP A 204 -7.47 -7.84 -7.19
CA TRP A 204 -8.32 -7.59 -8.36
C TRP A 204 -9.79 -7.86 -8.05
N GLY A 205 -10.69 -7.21 -8.84
CA GLY A 205 -12.14 -7.40 -8.75
C GLY A 205 -12.77 -6.74 -7.52
N PRO A 206 -13.90 -7.28 -7.01
CA PRO A 206 -14.66 -6.66 -5.93
C PRO A 206 -13.91 -6.52 -4.60
N ARG A 207 -12.78 -7.19 -4.44
CA ARG A 207 -11.92 -7.18 -3.26
C ARG A 207 -10.56 -6.51 -3.51
N ILE A 208 -10.48 -5.67 -4.53
CA ILE A 208 -9.29 -4.84 -4.77
C ILE A 208 -9.01 -3.95 -3.55
N CYS A 209 -7.75 -3.66 -3.30
CA CYS A 209 -7.36 -2.81 -2.17
C CYS A 209 -8.02 -1.42 -2.27
N ILE A 210 -8.79 -1.05 -1.26
CA ILE A 210 -9.45 0.25 -1.18
C ILE A 210 -8.43 1.39 -1.06
N GLY A 211 -7.26 1.12 -0.44
CA GLY A 211 -6.19 2.09 -0.21
C GLY A 211 -5.17 2.21 -1.34
N GLN A 212 -5.35 1.55 -2.50
CA GLN A 212 -4.35 1.51 -3.58
C GLN A 212 -3.86 2.89 -4.00
N ASN A 213 -4.77 3.82 -4.28
CA ASN A 213 -4.41 5.16 -4.73
C ASN A 213 -3.72 5.96 -3.62
N PHE A 214 -4.18 5.80 -2.38
CA PHE A 214 -3.58 6.44 -1.22
C PHE A 214 -2.15 5.93 -0.98
N ALA A 215 -1.95 4.62 -0.97
CA ALA A 215 -0.64 3.99 -0.77
C ALA A 215 0.39 4.41 -1.83
N LEU A 216 -0.02 4.48 -3.10
CA LEU A 216 0.86 4.95 -4.18
C LEU A 216 1.18 6.44 -4.06
N LEU A 217 0.21 7.26 -3.65
CA LEU A 217 0.42 8.69 -3.42
C LEU A 217 1.38 8.92 -2.24
N GLU A 218 1.16 8.22 -1.13
CA GLU A 218 2.01 8.24 0.05
C GLU A 218 3.44 7.81 -0.27
N ALA A 219 3.59 6.68 -0.99
CA ALA A 219 4.90 6.19 -1.41
C ALA A 219 5.63 7.18 -2.33
N LYS A 220 4.93 7.79 -3.30
CA LYS A 220 5.49 8.84 -4.15
C LYS A 220 5.94 10.06 -3.35
N MET A 221 5.12 10.54 -2.42
CA MET A 221 5.46 11.68 -1.57
C MET A 221 6.70 11.40 -0.73
N ALA A 222 6.70 10.29 0.01
CA ALA A 222 7.81 9.90 0.88
C ALA A 222 9.11 9.72 0.08
N LEU A 223 9.06 8.97 -1.03
CA LEU A 223 10.24 8.76 -1.87
C LEU A 223 10.75 10.07 -2.47
N SER A 224 9.86 10.95 -2.93
CA SER A 224 10.26 12.26 -3.46
C SER A 224 10.99 13.11 -2.41
N MET A 225 10.47 13.18 -1.20
CA MET A 225 11.11 13.93 -0.11
C MET A 225 12.47 13.34 0.27
N ILE A 226 12.61 12.02 0.24
CA ILE A 226 13.90 11.34 0.49
C ILE A 226 14.89 11.70 -0.63
N LEU A 227 14.49 11.58 -1.90
CA LEU A 227 15.34 11.85 -3.06
C LEU A 227 15.75 13.33 -3.18
N GLN A 228 14.93 14.26 -2.69
CA GLN A 228 15.27 15.69 -2.63
C GLN A 228 16.34 16.01 -1.57
N SER A 229 16.45 15.17 -0.55
CA SER A 229 17.27 15.48 0.62
C SER A 229 18.50 14.60 0.76
N PHE A 230 18.47 13.40 0.19
CA PHE A 230 19.50 12.40 0.44
C PHE A 230 19.88 11.62 -0.83
N GLU A 231 21.16 11.32 -0.93
CA GLU A 231 21.66 10.15 -1.64
C GLU A 231 21.79 8.99 -0.66
N PHE A 232 21.59 7.77 -1.14
CA PHE A 232 21.64 6.61 -0.27
C PHE A 232 22.22 5.39 -0.96
N GLU A 233 22.92 4.57 -0.17
CA GLU A 233 23.57 3.33 -0.57
C GLU A 233 23.35 2.23 0.46
N LEU A 234 23.46 0.96 0.07
CA LEU A 234 23.44 -0.15 1.02
C LEU A 234 24.70 -0.10 1.89
N ALA A 235 24.53 -0.32 3.20
CA ALA A 235 25.68 -0.53 4.07
C ALA A 235 26.37 -1.86 3.72
N PRO A 236 27.70 -1.98 3.91
CA PRO A 236 28.42 -3.24 3.65
C PRO A 236 27.92 -4.44 4.44
N ALA A 237 27.22 -4.21 5.55
CA ALA A 237 26.62 -5.25 6.38
C ALA A 237 25.25 -5.73 5.87
N TYR A 238 24.68 -5.11 4.83
CA TYR A 238 23.41 -5.54 4.27
C TYR A 238 23.50 -6.93 3.66
N THR A 239 22.58 -7.79 4.03
CA THR A 239 22.40 -9.11 3.43
C THR A 239 21.01 -9.19 2.80
N HIS A 240 20.98 -9.46 1.50
CA HIS A 240 19.71 -9.57 0.76
C HIS A 240 19.04 -10.92 1.05
N ALA A 241 18.03 -10.90 1.89
CA ALA A 241 17.27 -12.08 2.31
C ALA A 241 15.79 -11.75 2.43
N PRO A 242 15.00 -11.82 1.32
CA PRO A 242 13.55 -11.67 1.37
C PRO A 242 12.95 -12.78 2.25
N HIS A 243 12.10 -12.39 3.20
CA HIS A 243 11.45 -13.32 4.12
C HIS A 243 10.00 -12.91 4.35
N THR A 244 9.11 -13.90 4.40
CA THR A 244 7.68 -13.69 4.66
C THR A 244 7.36 -14.09 6.09
N LEU A 245 6.88 -13.14 6.88
CA LEU A 245 6.23 -13.41 8.17
C LEU A 245 4.71 -13.18 8.04
N ILE A 246 4.30 -11.95 7.86
CA ILE A 246 2.95 -11.53 7.43
C ILE A 246 3.08 -10.85 6.06
N MET A 247 4.07 -9.98 5.92
CA MET A 247 4.46 -9.30 4.69
C MET A 247 5.84 -9.76 4.23
N LEU A 248 6.17 -9.57 2.95
CA LEU A 248 7.48 -9.87 2.38
C LEU A 248 8.49 -8.79 2.78
N ARG A 249 9.32 -9.06 3.76
CA ARG A 249 10.31 -8.12 4.33
C ARG A 249 11.75 -8.59 4.14
N PRO A 250 12.73 -7.68 4.20
CA PRO A 250 14.12 -8.10 4.38
C PRO A 250 14.31 -8.71 5.79
N MET A 251 14.78 -9.96 5.85
CA MET A 251 14.93 -10.74 7.09
C MET A 251 15.77 -10.03 8.14
N HIS A 252 16.83 -9.34 7.71
CA HIS A 252 17.81 -8.68 8.57
C HIS A 252 17.62 -7.14 8.61
N GLY A 253 16.48 -6.63 8.13
CA GLY A 253 16.26 -5.21 7.95
C GLY A 253 17.00 -4.63 6.73
N ALA A 254 16.91 -3.33 6.54
CA ALA A 254 17.53 -2.59 5.45
C ALA A 254 18.56 -1.60 6.03
N GLN A 255 19.82 -2.01 6.08
CA GLN A 255 20.91 -1.14 6.52
C GLN A 255 21.30 -0.24 5.35
N ILE A 256 20.88 1.02 5.41
CA ILE A 256 21.12 2.03 4.37
C ILE A 256 21.88 3.20 4.98
N LYS A 257 22.93 3.64 4.27
CA LYS A 257 23.64 4.88 4.58
C LYS A 257 23.03 6.02 3.82
N LEU A 258 22.81 7.13 4.48
CA LEU A 258 22.27 8.36 3.90
C LEU A 258 23.36 9.44 3.87
N ARG A 259 23.44 10.17 2.77
CA ARG A 259 24.26 11.37 2.60
C ARG A 259 23.36 12.53 2.21
N ALA A 260 23.33 13.60 2.99
CA ALA A 260 22.59 14.81 2.67
C ALA A 260 23.15 15.50 1.40
N ILE A 261 22.29 16.07 0.56
CA ILE A 261 22.62 16.78 -0.68
C ILE A 261 22.14 18.23 -0.67
#